data_0c75f6a1ab2bff2d77ce9141fe806936
#
_entry.id   0c75f6a1ab2bff2d77ce9141fe806936
#
_cell.length_a   1.000
_cell.length_b   1.000
_cell.length_c   1.000
_cell.angle_alpha   90.00
_cell.angle_beta   90.00
_cell.angle_gamma   90.00
#
_symmetry.space_group_name_H-M   'P 1'
#
loop_
_entity.id
_entity.type
_entity.pdbx_description
1 polymer ?
#
loop_
_entity_poly.entity_id
_entity_poly.type
_entity_poly.pdbx_seq_one_letter_code
_entity_poly.pdbx_strand_id
1 'polypeptide(L)'
;MTIHAQEYWRQRFAADREQLEKRRQEGFAQGAKAAAAMRKRWSQIRAVHLFGSVLDDRFRSHSDLDLLVEGLPPAALLDAIALAEGAGPLPVDLKRQEDLSEDLVQRLLRKSQTL
;
A
#
# COMPACT_ATOMS: atom_id res chain seq x y z
N MET A 1 -32.43 -9.75 21.23
CA MET A 1 -32.22 -8.80 20.11
C MET A 1 -33.40 -8.94 19.14
N THR A 2 -33.95 -7.84 18.68
CA THR A 2 -35.05 -7.84 17.72
C THR A 2 -34.54 -8.08 16.30
N ILE A 3 -35.46 -8.50 15.40
CA ILE A 3 -35.14 -8.68 13.97
C ILE A 3 -34.60 -7.37 13.35
N HIS A 4 -35.15 -6.20 13.76
CA HIS A 4 -34.71 -4.91 13.28
C HIS A 4 -33.25 -4.59 13.66
N ALA A 5 -32.87 -4.95 14.88
CA ALA A 5 -31.48 -4.76 15.33
C ALA A 5 -30.50 -5.65 14.55
N GLN A 6 -30.90 -6.92 14.30
CA GLN A 6 -30.08 -7.85 13.50
C GLN A 6 -29.91 -7.35 12.08
N GLU A 7 -30.97 -6.83 11.46
CA GLU A 7 -30.93 -6.27 10.10
C GLU A 7 -30.06 -5.03 10.04
N TYR A 8 -30.17 -4.14 11.04
CA TYR A 8 -29.33 -2.95 11.14
C TYR A 8 -27.83 -3.31 11.15
N TRP A 9 -27.42 -4.24 12.00
CA TRP A 9 -26.02 -4.63 12.10
C TRP A 9 -25.51 -5.33 10.84
N ARG A 10 -26.35 -6.13 10.21
CA ARG A 10 -26.02 -6.80 8.95
C ARG A 10 -25.73 -5.79 7.85
N GLN A 11 -26.59 -4.77 7.72
CA GLN A 11 -26.41 -3.71 6.74
C GLN A 11 -25.17 -2.87 7.05
N ARG A 12 -24.92 -2.59 8.33
CA ARG A 12 -23.75 -1.84 8.77
C ARG A 12 -22.46 -2.57 8.42
N PHE A 13 -22.38 -3.85 8.70
CA PHE A 13 -21.18 -4.65 8.37
C PHE A 13 -20.97 -4.75 6.86
N ALA A 14 -22.02 -4.86 6.09
CA ALA A 14 -21.93 -4.89 4.63
C ALA A 14 -21.38 -3.56 4.09
N ALA A 15 -21.89 -2.43 4.60
CA ALA A 15 -21.41 -1.10 4.19
C ALA A 15 -19.96 -0.89 4.58
N ASP A 16 -19.54 -1.33 5.76
CA ASP A 16 -18.15 -1.22 6.21
C ASP A 16 -17.21 -2.03 5.31
N ARG A 17 -17.62 -3.23 4.90
CA ARG A 17 -16.84 -4.07 3.97
C ARG A 17 -16.70 -3.40 2.60
N GLU A 18 -17.77 -2.80 2.10
CA GLU A 18 -17.74 -2.09 0.81
C GLU A 18 -16.80 -0.90 0.84
N GLN A 19 -16.83 -0.11 1.91
CA GLN A 19 -15.92 1.02 2.09
C GLN A 19 -14.47 0.58 2.19
N LEU A 20 -14.23 -0.52 2.91
CA LEU A 20 -12.89 -1.07 3.06
C LEU A 20 -12.34 -1.56 1.73
N GLU A 21 -13.15 -2.26 0.94
CA GLU A 21 -12.75 -2.74 -0.39
C GLU A 21 -12.51 -1.56 -1.34
N LYS A 22 -13.33 -0.52 -1.26
CA LYS A 22 -13.12 0.70 -2.04
C LYS A 22 -11.77 1.33 -1.71
N ARG A 23 -11.45 1.46 -0.41
CA ARG A 23 -10.17 1.99 0.06
C ARG A 23 -9.01 1.13 -0.43
N ARG A 24 -9.18 -0.19 -0.41
CA ARG A 24 -8.17 -1.13 -0.90
C ARG A 24 -7.91 -0.94 -2.39
N GLN A 25 -8.95 -0.78 -3.20
CA GLN A 25 -8.82 -0.49 -4.64
C GLN A 25 -8.15 0.86 -4.87
N GLU A 26 -8.45 1.86 -4.07
CA GLU A 26 -7.76 3.15 -4.11
C GLU A 26 -6.27 2.98 -3.79
N GLY A 27 -5.93 2.08 -2.87
CA GLY A 27 -4.55 1.74 -2.55
C GLY A 27 -3.80 1.11 -3.72
N PHE A 28 -4.40 0.18 -4.43
CA PHE A 28 -3.81 -0.40 -5.64
C PHE A 28 -3.56 0.66 -6.71
N ALA A 29 -4.54 1.53 -6.93
CA ALA A 29 -4.41 2.62 -7.91
C ALA A 29 -3.31 3.61 -7.49
N GLN A 30 -3.25 3.95 -6.20
CA GLN A 30 -2.22 4.84 -5.66
C GLN A 30 -0.83 4.23 -5.83
N GLY A 31 -0.67 2.93 -5.53
CA GLY A 31 0.61 2.24 -5.69
C GLY A 31 1.09 2.28 -7.13
N ALA A 32 0.23 1.98 -8.08
CA ALA A 32 0.58 2.01 -9.50
C ALA A 32 0.98 3.42 -9.95
N LYS A 33 0.22 4.43 -9.55
CA LYS A 33 0.50 5.83 -9.89
C LYS A 33 1.81 6.31 -9.26
N ALA A 34 2.03 5.97 -8.00
CA ALA A 34 3.26 6.31 -7.28
C ALA A 34 4.47 5.66 -7.94
N ALA A 35 4.39 4.38 -8.29
CA ALA A 35 5.48 3.67 -8.95
C ALA A 35 5.85 4.32 -10.29
N ALA A 36 4.86 4.65 -11.09
CA ALA A 36 5.10 5.31 -12.38
C ALA A 36 5.78 6.68 -12.21
N ALA A 37 5.31 7.47 -11.25
CA ALA A 37 5.87 8.79 -10.96
C ALA A 37 7.29 8.70 -10.40
N MET A 38 7.57 7.73 -9.53
CA MET A 38 8.90 7.51 -8.98
C MET A 38 9.90 7.10 -10.06
N ARG A 39 9.52 6.18 -10.95
CA ARG A 39 10.39 5.75 -12.06
C ARG A 39 10.72 6.90 -12.99
N LYS A 40 9.78 7.78 -13.21
CA LYS A 40 9.97 8.95 -14.07
C LYS A 40 10.96 9.94 -13.46
N ARG A 41 10.92 10.11 -12.13
CA ARG A 41 11.76 11.08 -11.43
C ARG A 41 13.16 10.54 -11.11
N TRP A 42 13.26 9.26 -10.77
CA TRP A 42 14.55 8.64 -10.40
C TRP A 42 14.83 7.44 -11.31
N SER A 43 15.68 7.66 -12.30
CA SER A 43 16.04 6.64 -13.28
C SER A 43 16.80 5.45 -12.67
N GLN A 44 17.33 5.60 -11.46
CA GLN A 44 18.04 4.55 -10.73
C GLN A 44 17.12 3.46 -10.21
N ILE A 45 15.82 3.72 -10.10
CA ILE A 45 14.85 2.74 -9.59
C ILE A 45 14.77 1.55 -10.53
N ARG A 46 14.97 0.35 -9.98
CA ARG A 46 14.90 -0.92 -10.72
C ARG A 46 13.58 -1.63 -10.53
N ALA A 47 12.97 -1.51 -9.35
CA ALA A 47 11.71 -2.17 -9.07
C ALA A 47 10.96 -1.45 -7.95
N VAL A 48 9.62 -1.49 -8.01
CA VAL A 48 8.72 -1.04 -6.96
C VAL A 48 7.74 -2.18 -6.68
N HIS A 49 7.66 -2.59 -5.43
CA HIS A 49 6.78 -3.69 -5.02
C HIS A 49 5.77 -3.19 -4.00
N LEU A 50 4.53 -3.63 -4.17
CA LEU A 50 3.45 -3.44 -3.21
C LEU A 50 3.42 -4.67 -2.31
N PHE A 51 3.38 -4.49 -1.00
CA PHE A 51 3.32 -5.59 -0.05
C PHE A 51 2.41 -5.22 1.13
N GLY A 52 2.32 -6.10 2.12
CA GLY A 52 1.60 -5.84 3.35
C GLY A 52 0.10 -6.09 3.25
N SER A 53 -0.64 -5.47 4.17
CA SER A 53 -2.05 -5.78 4.41
C SER A 53 -2.97 -5.50 3.24
N VAL A 54 -2.61 -4.57 2.35
CA VAL A 54 -3.43 -4.26 1.17
C VAL A 54 -3.63 -5.49 0.26
N LEU A 55 -2.72 -6.46 0.34
CA LEU A 55 -2.77 -7.67 -0.46
C LEU A 55 -3.57 -8.80 0.20
N ASP A 56 -4.06 -8.63 1.43
CA ASP A 56 -4.75 -9.70 2.15
C ASP A 56 -5.92 -9.17 2.99
N ASP A 57 -6.50 -10.04 3.81
CA ASP A 57 -7.68 -9.76 4.62
C ASP A 57 -7.38 -8.97 5.91
N ARG A 58 -6.11 -8.64 6.18
CA ARG A 58 -5.72 -7.82 7.33
C ARG A 58 -5.90 -6.33 7.10
N PHE A 59 -6.22 -5.92 5.85
CA PHE A 59 -6.37 -4.50 5.51
C PHE A 59 -7.52 -3.88 6.32
N ARG A 60 -7.26 -2.70 6.89
CA ARG A 60 -8.21 -1.95 7.73
C ARG A 60 -8.28 -0.49 7.29
N SER A 61 -9.25 0.24 7.83
CA SER A 61 -9.47 1.65 7.49
C SER A 61 -8.28 2.56 7.82
N HIS A 62 -7.40 2.14 8.72
CA HIS A 62 -6.19 2.88 9.11
C HIS A 62 -4.90 2.27 8.57
N SER A 63 -5.00 1.25 7.73
CA SER A 63 -3.82 0.62 7.15
C SER A 63 -3.10 1.55 6.19
N ASP A 64 -1.77 1.44 6.18
CA ASP A 64 -0.90 2.15 5.26
C ASP A 64 -0.74 1.39 3.96
N LEU A 65 -0.27 2.09 2.94
CA LEU A 65 0.18 1.47 1.69
C LEU A 65 1.68 1.16 1.84
N ASP A 66 2.04 -0.11 1.80
CA ASP A 66 3.42 -0.56 2.00
C ASP A 66 4.12 -0.74 0.65
N LEU A 67 5.20 0.01 0.45
CA LEU A 67 6.00 -0.04 -0.78
C LEU A 67 7.46 -0.40 -0.47
N LEU A 68 8.01 -1.31 -1.27
CA LEU A 68 9.42 -1.67 -1.25
C LEU A 68 10.05 -1.23 -2.57
N VAL A 69 11.07 -0.37 -2.50
CA VAL A 69 11.68 0.21 -3.69
C VAL A 69 13.13 -0.21 -3.79
N GLU A 70 13.52 -0.74 -4.95
CA GLU A 70 14.90 -1.10 -5.26
C GLU A 70 15.52 0.00 -6.15
N GLY A 71 16.66 0.52 -5.72
CA GLY A 71 17.43 1.49 -6.49
C GLY A 71 17.10 2.94 -6.22
N LEU A 72 16.27 3.25 -5.22
CA LEU A 72 16.02 4.63 -4.83
C LEU A 72 17.25 5.21 -4.13
N PRO A 73 17.77 6.39 -4.57
CA PRO A 73 18.88 7.03 -3.86
C PRO A 73 18.52 7.31 -2.40
N PRO A 74 19.44 7.11 -1.44
CA PRO A 74 19.14 7.34 -0.01
C PRO A 74 18.62 8.74 0.29
N ALA A 75 19.18 9.76 -0.36
CA ALA A 75 18.78 11.15 -0.16
C ALA A 75 17.38 11.46 -0.70
N ALA A 76 16.81 10.59 -1.53
CA ALA A 76 15.48 10.78 -2.13
C ALA A 76 14.34 10.17 -1.31
N LEU A 77 14.63 9.52 -0.18
CA LEU A 77 13.61 8.76 0.56
C LEU A 77 12.41 9.62 0.97
N LEU A 78 12.65 10.78 1.58
CA LEU A 78 11.54 11.66 2.02
C LEU A 78 10.75 12.22 0.84
N ASP A 79 11.42 12.59 -0.24
CA ASP A 79 10.75 13.06 -1.45
C ASP A 79 9.91 11.97 -2.09
N ALA A 80 10.39 10.72 -2.07
CA ALA A 80 9.65 9.59 -2.60
C ALA A 80 8.39 9.29 -1.78
N ILE A 81 8.49 9.37 -0.45
CA ILE A 81 7.34 9.21 0.44
C ILE A 81 6.29 10.29 0.14
N ALA A 82 6.71 11.54 0.05
CA ALA A 82 5.81 12.67 -0.24
C ALA A 82 5.13 12.49 -1.60
N LEU A 83 5.88 12.07 -2.61
CA LEU A 83 5.36 11.81 -3.94
C LEU A 83 4.33 10.68 -3.93
N ALA A 84 4.62 9.60 -3.22
CA ALA A 84 3.72 8.46 -3.11
C ALA A 84 2.44 8.80 -2.33
N GLU A 85 2.55 9.59 -1.26
CA GLU A 85 1.38 10.06 -0.52
C GLU A 85 0.53 11.03 -1.33
N GLY A 86 1.16 11.84 -2.18
CA GLY A 86 0.45 12.73 -3.10
C GLY A 86 -0.29 12.01 -4.24
N ALA A 87 -0.04 10.72 -4.44
CA ALA A 87 -0.64 9.95 -5.52
C ALA A 87 -2.01 9.36 -5.16
N GLY A 88 -2.45 9.45 -3.91
CA GLY A 88 -3.74 8.92 -3.48
C GLY A 88 -4.02 9.18 -2.01
N PRO A 89 -5.10 8.58 -1.46
CA PRO A 89 -5.58 8.92 -0.13
C PRO A 89 -4.87 8.20 1.02
N LEU A 90 -4.08 7.15 0.77
CA LEU A 90 -3.50 6.34 1.83
C LEU A 90 -2.17 6.93 2.30
N PRO A 91 -1.89 6.89 3.62
CA PRO A 91 -0.53 7.07 4.11
C PRO A 91 0.38 5.99 3.53
N VAL A 92 1.65 6.31 3.33
CA VAL A 92 2.61 5.41 2.69
C VAL A 92 3.74 5.06 3.65
N ASP A 93 3.99 3.77 3.82
CA ASP A 93 5.18 3.22 4.45
C ASP A 93 6.11 2.73 3.34
N LEU A 94 7.11 3.51 3.00
CA LEU A 94 8.04 3.22 1.92
C LEU A 94 9.39 2.82 2.50
N LYS A 95 9.87 1.65 2.07
CA LYS A 95 11.19 1.14 2.46
C LYS A 95 12.09 1.01 1.25
N ARG A 96 13.34 1.45 1.40
CA ARG A 96 14.37 1.16 0.41
C ARG A 96 14.87 -0.26 0.63
N GLN A 97 14.90 -1.07 -0.42
CA GLN A 97 15.37 -2.45 -0.34
C GLN A 97 16.80 -2.51 0.22
N GLU A 98 17.65 -1.56 -0.15
CA GLU A 98 19.05 -1.48 0.24
C GLU A 98 19.24 -1.22 1.74
N ASP A 99 18.22 -0.74 2.44
CA ASP A 99 18.27 -0.49 3.88
C ASP A 99 17.86 -1.71 4.71
N LEU A 100 17.42 -2.79 4.07
CA LEU A 100 16.91 -3.99 4.75
C LEU A 100 17.88 -5.16 4.59
N SER A 101 17.82 -6.10 5.54
CA SER A 101 18.58 -7.34 5.40
C SER A 101 18.05 -8.16 4.24
N GLU A 102 18.91 -8.97 3.63
CA GLU A 102 18.52 -9.85 2.54
C GLU A 102 17.38 -10.80 2.93
N ASP A 103 17.43 -11.36 4.14
CA ASP A 103 16.39 -12.25 4.64
C ASP A 103 15.04 -11.55 4.73
N LEU A 104 15.01 -10.31 5.22
CA LEU A 104 13.77 -9.54 5.29
C LEU A 104 13.23 -9.23 3.90
N VAL A 105 14.09 -8.80 2.98
CA VAL A 105 13.70 -8.54 1.59
C VAL A 105 13.06 -9.80 0.98
N GLN A 106 13.68 -10.96 1.14
CA GLN A 106 13.14 -12.20 0.59
C GLN A 106 11.77 -12.53 1.17
N ARG A 107 11.57 -12.31 2.48
CA ARG A 107 10.27 -12.52 3.11
C ARG A 107 9.20 -11.58 2.57
N LEU A 108 9.53 -10.30 2.40
CA LEU A 108 8.59 -9.32 1.85
C LEU A 108 8.22 -9.63 0.40
N LEU A 109 9.20 -10.02 -0.40
CA LEU A 109 8.97 -10.31 -1.82
C LEU A 109 8.09 -11.55 -2.05
N ARG A 110 8.07 -12.50 -1.13
CA ARG A 110 7.21 -13.71 -1.26
C ARG A 110 5.73 -13.38 -1.35
N LYS A 111 5.28 -12.31 -0.72
CA LYS A 111 3.88 -11.86 -0.72
C LYS A 111 3.82 -10.42 -1.18
N SER A 112 4.31 -10.17 -2.36
CA SER A 112 4.33 -8.84 -2.96
C SER A 112 3.78 -8.87 -4.37
N GLN A 113 3.42 -7.69 -4.84
CA GLN A 113 3.00 -7.47 -6.22
C GLN A 113 3.94 -6.44 -6.83
N THR A 114 4.58 -6.78 -7.93
CA THR A 114 5.43 -5.84 -8.66
C THR A 114 4.57 -4.81 -9.38
N LEU A 115 4.92 -3.56 -9.23
CA LEU A 115 4.21 -2.44 -9.83
C LEU A 115 4.89 -1.90 -11.08
#